data_43b8b65764d160c81e33cb02bc61dfc2
#
_entry.id   43b8b65764d160c81e33cb02bc61dfc2
#
_cell.length_a   1.000
_cell.length_b   1.000
_cell.length_c   1.000
_cell.angle_alpha   90.00
_cell.angle_beta   90.00
_cell.angle_gamma   90.00
#
_symmetry.space_group_name_H-M   'P 1'
#
loop_
_entity.id
_entity.type
_entity.pdbx_description
1 polymer ?
#
loop_
_entity_poly.entity_id
_entity_poly.type
_entity_poly.pdbx_seq_one_letter_code
_entity_poly.pdbx_strand_id
1 'polypeptide(L)'
;LDAAGWIKIPGFKYAMNEPKKTNCQIDIEVEWEDVEFFQNKTMSPFLLASYDIECNSSHGDFPLATKNYKKLGFEIFDNYAKFYKNNKSKKISDSAKRDFLKKLLCDAFSCKTAVYNKASIQEFDLDIDISKVYTKGDEKPFPDVYNLIAKKLLVVIDRRETYKILVLDIIRNLASGITKFTSERQIK
;
A
#
# COMPACT_ATOMS: atom_id res chain seq x y z
N LEU A 1 -47.84 -6.60 -19.99
CA LEU A 1 -46.46 -6.20 -20.08
C LEU A 1 -45.64 -7.05 -19.13
N ASP A 2 -44.52 -7.62 -19.61
CA ASP A 2 -43.59 -8.33 -18.76
C ASP A 2 -42.85 -7.33 -17.85
N ALA A 3 -42.43 -7.78 -16.69
CA ALA A 3 -41.75 -6.95 -15.70
C ALA A 3 -40.39 -6.39 -16.20
N ALA A 4 -39.84 -6.98 -17.25
CA ALA A 4 -38.59 -6.53 -17.91
C ALA A 4 -38.64 -6.92 -19.39
N GLY A 5 -38.15 -6.05 -20.26
CA GLY A 5 -38.10 -6.31 -21.70
C GLY A 5 -38.05 -5.03 -22.52
N TRP A 6 -38.05 -5.20 -23.83
CA TRP A 6 -38.14 -4.09 -24.75
C TRP A 6 -39.57 -3.65 -24.96
N ILE A 7 -39.77 -2.35 -25.03
CA ILE A 7 -41.08 -1.77 -25.34
C ILE A 7 -40.96 -0.87 -26.58
N LYS A 8 -42.05 -0.72 -27.29
CA LYS A 8 -42.18 0.21 -28.41
C LYS A 8 -43.29 1.21 -28.10
N ILE A 9 -42.99 2.45 -28.34
CA ILE A 9 -43.94 3.56 -28.21
C ILE A 9 -43.96 4.29 -29.54
N PRO A 10 -45.13 4.42 -30.22
CA PRO A 10 -45.22 5.25 -31.44
C PRO A 10 -44.88 6.68 -31.16
N GLY A 11 -44.12 7.36 -32.04
CA GLY A 11 -43.56 8.72 -31.79
C GLY A 11 -44.62 9.83 -31.64
N PHE A 12 -45.85 9.60 -32.07
CA PHE A 12 -46.97 10.53 -31.91
C PHE A 12 -47.82 10.26 -30.63
N LYS A 13 -47.42 9.24 -29.83
CA LYS A 13 -48.17 8.78 -28.68
C LYS A 13 -47.48 9.10 -27.36
N TYR A 14 -46.44 9.89 -27.37
CA TYR A 14 -45.79 10.39 -26.16
C TYR A 14 -45.54 11.87 -26.22
N ALA A 15 -45.44 12.50 -25.06
CA ALA A 15 -45.01 13.89 -24.88
C ALA A 15 -43.67 13.95 -24.18
N MET A 16 -42.75 14.80 -24.64
CA MET A 16 -41.51 15.06 -23.94
C MET A 16 -41.81 15.99 -22.74
N ASN A 17 -41.26 15.65 -21.58
CA ASN A 17 -41.32 16.54 -20.42
C ASN A 17 -40.34 17.69 -20.56
N GLU A 18 -40.87 18.92 -20.64
CA GLU A 18 -40.08 20.15 -20.66
C GLU A 18 -40.65 21.13 -19.61
N PRO A 19 -39.94 21.47 -18.53
CA PRO A 19 -38.60 20.94 -18.17
C PRO A 19 -38.66 19.45 -17.74
N LYS A 20 -37.53 18.77 -17.91
CA LYS A 20 -37.40 17.35 -17.46
C LYS A 20 -37.72 17.20 -15.98
N LYS A 21 -38.49 16.18 -15.64
CA LYS A 21 -38.82 15.81 -14.24
C LYS A 21 -37.75 14.91 -13.62
N THR A 22 -36.89 14.29 -14.47
CA THR A 22 -35.86 13.33 -14.05
C THR A 22 -34.50 13.70 -14.61
N ASN A 23 -33.43 13.05 -14.11
CA ASN A 23 -32.07 13.17 -14.64
C ASN A 23 -31.80 12.18 -15.80
N CYS A 24 -32.83 11.48 -16.28
CA CYS A 24 -32.69 10.56 -17.40
C CYS A 24 -32.42 11.30 -18.72
N GLN A 25 -31.79 10.61 -19.69
CA GLN A 25 -31.55 11.16 -21.01
C GLN A 25 -32.86 11.46 -21.75
N ILE A 26 -33.84 10.58 -21.57
CA ILE A 26 -35.17 10.66 -22.14
C ILE A 26 -36.18 10.71 -20.99
N ASP A 27 -37.04 11.69 -20.98
CA ASP A 27 -38.11 11.89 -19.99
C ASP A 27 -39.38 12.19 -20.75
N ILE A 28 -40.27 11.22 -20.79
CA ILE A 28 -41.50 11.24 -21.60
C ILE A 28 -42.70 10.82 -20.77
N GLU A 29 -43.87 11.31 -21.17
CA GLU A 29 -45.15 10.93 -20.64
C GLU A 29 -45.95 10.20 -21.73
N VAL A 30 -46.49 9.05 -21.41
CA VAL A 30 -47.20 8.17 -22.34
C VAL A 30 -48.34 7.46 -21.63
N GLU A 31 -49.47 7.31 -22.29
CA GLU A 31 -50.56 6.49 -21.78
C GLU A 31 -50.15 4.99 -21.82
N TRP A 32 -50.49 4.26 -20.78
CA TRP A 32 -50.07 2.85 -20.65
C TRP A 32 -50.58 1.96 -21.79
N GLU A 33 -51.73 2.31 -22.39
CA GLU A 33 -52.35 1.62 -23.52
C GLU A 33 -51.53 1.76 -24.81
N ASP A 34 -50.71 2.79 -24.94
CA ASP A 34 -49.85 3.09 -26.08
C ASP A 34 -48.47 2.44 -25.96
N VAL A 35 -48.20 1.72 -24.86
CA VAL A 35 -46.95 0.97 -24.66
C VAL A 35 -47.12 -0.45 -25.15
N GLU A 36 -46.43 -0.79 -26.22
CA GLU A 36 -46.48 -2.14 -26.82
C GLU A 36 -45.24 -2.94 -26.39
N PHE A 37 -45.44 -4.26 -26.17
CA PHE A 37 -44.30 -5.18 -26.02
C PHE A 37 -43.55 -5.31 -27.33
N PHE A 38 -42.24 -5.23 -27.29
CA PHE A 38 -41.37 -5.42 -28.43
C PHE A 38 -40.47 -6.63 -28.23
N GLN A 39 -40.72 -7.68 -29.03
CA GLN A 39 -39.94 -8.92 -28.96
C GLN A 39 -38.53 -8.69 -29.50
N ASN A 40 -37.57 -8.44 -28.56
CA ASN A 40 -36.18 -8.30 -28.86
C ASN A 40 -35.35 -9.06 -27.82
N LYS A 41 -34.40 -9.89 -28.28
CA LYS A 41 -33.52 -10.68 -27.42
C LYS A 41 -32.17 -10.01 -27.15
N THR A 42 -31.92 -8.84 -27.77
CA THR A 42 -30.68 -8.11 -27.53
C THR A 42 -30.71 -7.46 -26.20
N MET A 43 -29.57 -7.48 -25.49
CA MET A 43 -29.41 -6.71 -24.26
C MET A 43 -29.32 -5.23 -24.59
N SER A 44 -29.98 -4.38 -23.80
CA SER A 44 -29.81 -2.95 -23.89
C SER A 44 -28.36 -2.56 -23.62
N PRO A 45 -27.77 -1.64 -24.38
CA PRO A 45 -26.43 -1.15 -24.11
C PRO A 45 -26.39 -0.45 -22.76
N PHE A 46 -25.45 -0.85 -21.93
CA PHE A 46 -25.17 -0.19 -20.65
C PHE A 46 -24.00 0.75 -20.79
N LEU A 47 -24.10 1.92 -20.20
CA LEU A 47 -22.93 2.76 -19.95
C LEU A 47 -22.34 2.31 -18.60
N LEU A 48 -21.20 1.63 -18.65
CA LEU A 48 -20.49 1.17 -17.47
C LEU A 48 -19.33 2.13 -17.22
N ALA A 49 -19.31 2.75 -16.06
CA ALA A 49 -18.15 3.47 -15.55
C ALA A 49 -17.53 2.63 -14.43
N SER A 50 -16.29 2.18 -14.63
CA SER A 50 -15.49 1.57 -13.58
C SER A 50 -14.44 2.56 -13.17
N TYR A 51 -14.36 2.88 -11.88
CA TYR A 51 -13.33 3.74 -11.33
C TYR A 51 -12.83 3.13 -10.03
N ASP A 52 -11.54 3.26 -9.83
CA ASP A 52 -10.86 2.93 -8.61
C ASP A 52 -10.20 4.19 -8.05
N ILE A 53 -10.22 4.33 -6.76
CA ILE A 53 -9.59 5.47 -6.08
C ILE A 53 -8.42 4.92 -5.28
N GLU A 54 -7.22 5.14 -5.81
CA GLU A 54 -6.00 4.87 -5.09
C GLU A 54 -5.65 6.07 -4.20
N CYS A 55 -5.91 5.93 -2.90
CA CYS A 55 -5.50 6.91 -1.92
C CYS A 55 -4.12 6.54 -1.36
N ASN A 56 -3.13 7.40 -1.58
CA ASN A 56 -1.82 7.27 -1.00
C ASN A 56 -1.64 8.31 0.12
N SER A 57 -1.32 7.85 1.32
CA SER A 57 -1.02 8.73 2.45
C SER A 57 0.46 8.70 2.78
N SER A 58 1.10 9.87 2.78
CA SER A 58 2.49 10.02 3.22
C SER A 58 2.68 9.80 4.72
N HIS A 59 1.60 9.77 5.48
CA HIS A 59 1.62 9.69 6.93
C HIS A 59 1.15 8.35 7.50
N GLY A 60 0.69 7.42 6.68
CA GLY A 60 0.25 6.10 7.12
C GLY A 60 -1.04 5.62 6.49
N ASP A 61 -1.69 4.67 7.12
CA ASP A 61 -2.92 4.08 6.64
C ASP A 61 -4.09 5.07 6.76
N PHE A 62 -4.92 5.12 5.73
CA PHE A 62 -6.16 5.85 5.76
C PHE A 62 -7.22 5.07 6.60
N PRO A 63 -8.06 5.73 7.42
CA PRO A 63 -8.26 7.17 7.61
C PRO A 63 -7.35 7.83 8.67
N LEU A 64 -6.54 7.05 9.37
CA LEU A 64 -5.62 7.56 10.38
C LEU A 64 -4.28 7.88 9.72
N ALA A 65 -3.89 9.14 9.69
CA ALA A 65 -2.65 9.61 9.09
C ALA A 65 -1.39 9.23 9.91
N THR A 66 -1.33 8.00 10.40
CA THR A 66 -0.22 7.47 11.20
C THR A 66 0.44 6.30 10.51
N LYS A 67 1.74 6.38 10.27
CA LYS A 67 2.53 5.26 9.74
C LYS A 67 2.67 4.19 10.82
N ASN A 68 2.27 2.97 10.52
CA ASN A 68 2.38 1.86 11.47
C ASN A 68 3.58 0.94 11.22
N TYR A 69 4.30 1.12 10.12
CA TYR A 69 5.46 0.32 9.71
C TYR A 69 5.26 -1.21 9.74
N LYS A 70 4.01 -1.68 9.79
CA LYS A 70 3.69 -3.10 9.94
C LYS A 70 4.24 -3.92 8.78
N LYS A 71 3.98 -3.48 7.54
CA LYS A 71 4.48 -4.11 6.33
C LYS A 71 6.01 -4.17 6.32
N LEU A 72 6.67 -3.04 6.60
CA LEU A 72 8.13 -2.95 6.67
C LEU A 72 8.72 -3.89 7.72
N GLY A 73 8.07 -4.03 8.88
CA GLY A 73 8.51 -4.93 9.93
C GLY A 73 8.49 -6.41 9.51
N PHE A 74 7.44 -6.83 8.81
CA PHE A 74 7.37 -8.19 8.23
C PHE A 74 8.43 -8.40 7.16
N GLU A 75 8.57 -7.46 6.22
CA GLU A 75 9.55 -7.55 5.14
C GLU A 75 10.99 -7.59 5.66
N ILE A 76 11.34 -6.81 6.70
CA ILE A 76 12.66 -6.86 7.35
C ILE A 76 12.92 -8.26 7.92
N PHE A 77 11.95 -8.82 8.63
CA PHE A 77 12.11 -10.15 9.22
C PHE A 77 12.29 -11.23 8.15
N ASP A 78 11.47 -11.22 7.12
CA ASP A 78 11.50 -12.23 6.04
C ASP A 78 12.82 -12.14 5.26
N ASN A 79 13.28 -10.92 4.92
CA ASN A 79 14.58 -10.74 4.27
C ASN A 79 15.74 -11.18 5.16
N TYR A 80 15.69 -10.93 6.47
CA TYR A 80 16.72 -11.38 7.40
C TYR A 80 16.74 -12.92 7.53
N ALA A 81 15.57 -13.55 7.58
CA ALA A 81 15.45 -15.01 7.59
C ALA A 81 16.00 -15.64 6.31
N LYS A 82 15.69 -15.07 5.13
CA LYS A 82 16.27 -15.46 3.84
C LYS A 82 17.79 -15.31 3.83
N PHE A 83 18.31 -14.17 4.27
CA PHE A 83 19.75 -13.92 4.37
C PHE A 83 20.47 -14.99 5.19
N TYR A 84 19.93 -15.35 6.34
CA TYR A 84 20.47 -16.43 7.16
C TYR A 84 20.40 -17.81 6.47
N LYS A 85 19.27 -18.10 5.82
CA LYS A 85 19.06 -19.38 5.11
C LYS A 85 20.03 -19.54 3.96
N ASN A 86 20.21 -18.49 3.15
CA ASN A 86 21.06 -18.52 1.94
C ASN A 86 22.56 -18.57 2.29
N ASN A 87 22.93 -18.08 3.47
CA ASN A 87 24.34 -17.99 3.89
C ASN A 87 24.69 -18.92 5.07
N LYS A 88 23.95 -20.03 5.27
CA LYS A 88 24.17 -20.96 6.38
C LYS A 88 25.59 -21.55 6.46
N SER A 89 26.26 -21.70 5.32
CA SER A 89 27.62 -22.25 5.22
C SER A 89 28.70 -21.24 5.61
N LYS A 90 28.37 -19.97 5.73
CA LYS A 90 29.29 -18.88 6.02
C LYS A 90 29.15 -18.39 7.45
N LYS A 91 30.26 -18.02 8.06
CA LYS A 91 30.25 -17.37 9.38
C LYS A 91 29.82 -15.91 9.23
N ILE A 92 28.59 -15.58 9.65
CA ILE A 92 28.08 -14.23 9.58
C ILE A 92 28.45 -13.48 10.86
N SER A 93 29.27 -12.44 10.73
CA SER A 93 29.66 -11.58 11.85
C SER A 93 28.51 -10.65 12.25
N ASP A 94 28.49 -10.15 13.48
CA ASP A 94 27.49 -9.18 13.94
C ASP A 94 27.60 -7.85 13.21
N SER A 95 28.78 -7.52 12.68
CA SER A 95 28.94 -6.36 11.80
C SER A 95 28.20 -6.58 10.48
N ALA A 96 28.36 -7.74 9.83
CA ALA A 96 27.67 -8.07 8.60
C ALA A 96 26.15 -8.09 8.78
N LYS A 97 25.65 -8.66 9.89
CA LYS A 97 24.22 -8.64 10.23
C LYS A 97 23.68 -7.21 10.34
N ARG A 98 24.39 -6.34 11.07
CA ARG A 98 24.01 -4.93 11.22
C ARG A 98 24.03 -4.17 9.89
N ASP A 99 25.07 -4.39 9.08
CA ASP A 99 25.17 -3.73 7.78
C ASP A 99 24.11 -4.22 6.80
N PHE A 100 23.71 -5.50 6.87
CA PHE A 100 22.58 -6.02 6.13
C PHE A 100 21.27 -5.34 6.54
N LEU A 101 20.99 -5.21 7.85
CA LEU A 101 19.80 -4.50 8.34
C LEU A 101 19.79 -3.02 7.94
N LYS A 102 20.95 -2.35 7.97
CA LYS A 102 21.06 -0.98 7.45
C LYS A 102 20.78 -0.89 5.96
N LYS A 103 21.27 -1.89 5.20
CA LYS A 103 20.96 -1.96 3.77
C LYS A 103 19.47 -2.08 3.51
N LEU A 104 18.75 -2.96 4.22
CA LEU A 104 17.30 -3.08 4.12
C LEU A 104 16.60 -1.75 4.41
N LEU A 105 17.01 -1.06 5.47
CA LEU A 105 16.45 0.26 5.80
C LEU A 105 16.77 1.30 4.72
N CYS A 106 17.99 1.30 4.19
CA CYS A 106 18.38 2.19 3.08
C CYS A 106 17.54 1.95 1.83
N ASP A 107 17.33 0.70 1.48
CA ASP A 107 16.54 0.33 0.31
C ASP A 107 15.06 0.73 0.52
N ALA A 108 14.49 0.46 1.71
CA ALA A 108 13.14 0.83 2.06
C ALA A 108 12.90 2.36 2.03
N PHE A 109 13.83 3.15 2.54
CA PHE A 109 13.70 4.62 2.58
C PHE A 109 14.37 5.32 1.39
N SER A 110 14.86 4.59 0.40
CA SER A 110 15.51 5.14 -0.81
C SER A 110 16.65 6.11 -0.48
N CYS A 111 17.59 5.68 0.38
CA CYS A 111 18.73 6.50 0.75
C CYS A 111 19.62 6.82 -0.45
N LYS A 112 20.00 8.09 -0.61
CA LYS A 112 20.92 8.51 -1.67
C LYS A 112 22.35 8.03 -1.42
N THR A 113 22.76 7.97 -0.15
CA THR A 113 24.11 7.55 0.27
C THR A 113 24.02 6.31 1.12
N ALA A 114 24.84 5.31 0.84
CA ALA A 114 24.90 4.09 1.62
C ALA A 114 25.40 4.41 3.07
N VAL A 115 24.61 4.06 4.07
CA VAL A 115 24.95 4.21 5.49
C VAL A 115 25.49 2.90 6.10
N TYR A 116 25.75 1.91 5.26
CA TYR A 116 26.26 0.60 5.63
C TYR A 116 27.60 0.34 4.95
N ASN A 117 28.42 -0.51 5.54
CA ASN A 117 29.68 -0.94 4.93
C ASN A 117 29.41 -2.01 3.86
N LYS A 118 29.59 -1.66 2.59
CA LYS A 118 29.39 -2.59 1.48
C LYS A 118 30.32 -3.81 1.56
N ALA A 119 31.57 -3.60 1.95
CA ALA A 119 32.56 -4.67 2.02
C ALA A 119 32.18 -5.76 3.05
N SER A 120 31.48 -5.40 4.14
CA SER A 120 31.08 -6.37 5.18
C SER A 120 30.00 -7.35 4.73
N ILE A 121 29.27 -7.04 3.64
CA ILE A 121 28.17 -7.85 3.12
C ILE A 121 28.39 -8.33 1.67
N GLN A 122 29.50 -7.94 1.05
CA GLN A 122 29.76 -8.22 -0.37
C GLN A 122 29.88 -9.71 -0.70
N GLU A 123 30.36 -10.51 0.24
CA GLU A 123 30.56 -11.97 0.07
C GLU A 123 29.29 -12.80 0.25
N PHE A 124 28.20 -12.19 0.72
CA PHE A 124 26.96 -12.86 1.02
C PHE A 124 25.95 -12.79 -0.13
N ASP A 125 25.13 -13.82 -0.22
CA ASP A 125 23.98 -13.82 -1.14
C ASP A 125 22.87 -12.94 -0.57
N LEU A 126 22.57 -11.84 -1.30
CA LEU A 126 21.65 -10.80 -0.90
C LEU A 126 20.40 -10.82 -1.81
N ASP A 127 19.52 -11.80 -1.61
CA ASP A 127 18.19 -11.81 -2.23
C ASP A 127 17.24 -10.92 -1.41
N ILE A 128 17.17 -9.62 -1.79
CA ILE A 128 16.41 -8.59 -1.08
C ILE A 128 15.15 -8.24 -1.86
N ASP A 129 14.01 -8.45 -1.19
CA ASP A 129 12.69 -8.00 -1.64
C ASP A 129 12.06 -7.13 -0.55
N ILE A 130 12.17 -5.81 -0.66
CA ILE A 130 11.66 -4.85 0.31
C ILE A 130 10.96 -3.69 -0.37
N SER A 131 9.74 -3.40 0.09
CA SER A 131 8.93 -2.32 -0.42
C SER A 131 9.48 -0.95 0.00
N LYS A 132 9.35 0.02 -0.89
CA LYS A 132 9.74 1.39 -0.56
C LYS A 132 8.70 2.03 0.35
N VAL A 133 9.18 2.66 1.41
CA VAL A 133 8.36 3.48 2.29
C VAL A 133 8.23 4.87 1.67
N TYR A 134 7.01 5.29 1.41
CA TYR A 134 6.76 6.64 0.93
C TYR A 134 7.06 7.65 2.04
N THR A 135 7.90 8.63 1.73
CA THR A 135 8.21 9.77 2.62
C THR A 135 8.10 11.07 1.83
N LYS A 136 7.51 12.08 2.44
CA LYS A 136 7.40 13.41 1.84
C LYS A 136 8.72 14.18 2.04
N GLY A 137 9.38 14.56 0.94
CA GLY A 137 10.55 15.45 0.98
C GLY A 137 11.66 15.00 1.95
N ASP A 138 11.92 15.83 2.96
CA ASP A 138 12.99 15.68 3.94
C ASP A 138 12.65 14.79 5.14
N GLU A 139 11.49 14.14 5.17
CA GLU A 139 11.06 13.26 6.27
C GLU A 139 11.84 11.93 6.34
N LYS A 140 12.87 11.76 5.51
CA LYS A 140 13.73 10.57 5.54
C LYS A 140 14.56 10.55 6.82
N PRO A 141 14.68 9.39 7.47
CA PRO A 141 15.52 9.26 8.64
C PRO A 141 16.99 9.65 8.33
N PHE A 142 17.65 10.29 9.30
CA PHE A 142 19.07 10.60 9.20
C PHE A 142 19.94 9.34 9.22
N PRO A 143 21.15 9.36 8.67
CA PRO A 143 22.08 8.23 8.68
C PRO A 143 22.28 7.58 10.06
N ASP A 144 22.39 8.36 11.11
CA ASP A 144 22.58 7.87 12.48
C ASP A 144 21.40 7.08 13.02
N VAL A 145 20.18 7.42 12.55
CA VAL A 145 18.95 6.71 12.93
C VAL A 145 18.97 5.27 12.40
N TYR A 146 19.43 5.06 11.17
CA TYR A 146 19.55 3.71 10.61
C TYR A 146 20.49 2.84 11.44
N ASN A 147 21.57 3.42 11.93
CA ASN A 147 22.53 2.73 12.79
C ASN A 147 21.90 2.31 14.12
N LEU A 148 21.18 3.24 14.75
CA LEU A 148 20.46 2.99 15.99
C LEU A 148 19.36 1.93 15.84
N ILE A 149 18.55 2.06 14.80
CA ILE A 149 17.48 1.11 14.50
C ILE A 149 18.06 -0.27 14.20
N ALA A 150 19.06 -0.38 13.33
CA ALA A 150 19.69 -1.65 12.99
C ALA A 150 20.29 -2.35 14.23
N LYS A 151 20.89 -1.59 15.15
CA LYS A 151 21.40 -2.13 16.40
C LYS A 151 20.30 -2.69 17.30
N LYS A 152 19.17 -1.98 17.42
CA LYS A 152 18.01 -2.43 18.19
C LYS A 152 17.34 -3.66 17.53
N LEU A 153 17.20 -3.64 16.19
CA LEU A 153 16.61 -4.74 15.45
C LEU A 153 17.43 -6.03 15.60
N LEU A 154 18.77 -5.92 15.56
CA LEU A 154 19.63 -7.07 15.74
C LEU A 154 19.40 -7.72 17.09
N VAL A 155 19.31 -6.94 18.17
CA VAL A 155 19.02 -7.45 19.53
C VAL A 155 17.68 -8.18 19.58
N VAL A 156 16.66 -7.69 18.87
CA VAL A 156 15.33 -8.32 18.82
C VAL A 156 15.36 -9.61 18.01
N ILE A 157 15.94 -9.58 16.82
CA ILE A 157 15.92 -10.72 15.89
C ILE A 157 16.77 -11.88 16.40
N ASP A 158 17.88 -11.63 17.10
CA ASP A 158 18.73 -12.68 17.67
C ASP A 158 18.09 -13.36 18.90
N ARG A 159 16.98 -12.86 19.43
CA ARG A 159 16.19 -13.54 20.45
C ARG A 159 15.50 -14.76 19.85
N ARG A 160 15.54 -15.88 20.57
CA ARG A 160 14.86 -17.13 20.17
C ARG A 160 13.37 -17.10 20.58
N GLU A 161 12.65 -16.08 20.15
CA GLU A 161 11.23 -15.91 20.43
C GLU A 161 10.35 -16.33 19.25
N THR A 162 9.03 -16.38 19.45
CA THR A 162 8.10 -16.71 18.37
C THR A 162 8.08 -15.60 17.31
N TYR A 163 7.90 -15.99 16.06
CA TYR A 163 7.81 -15.08 14.91
C TYR A 163 6.92 -13.86 15.18
N LYS A 164 5.72 -14.08 15.77
CA LYS A 164 4.75 -13.01 16.04
C LYS A 164 5.29 -11.96 17.03
N ILE A 165 5.98 -12.40 18.08
CA ILE A 165 6.57 -11.50 19.09
C ILE A 165 7.71 -10.71 18.46
N LEU A 166 8.59 -11.36 17.71
CA LEU A 166 9.72 -10.72 17.04
C LEU A 166 9.27 -9.64 16.07
N VAL A 167 8.25 -9.91 15.24
CA VAL A 167 7.72 -8.93 14.29
C VAL A 167 7.08 -7.73 15.01
N LEU A 168 6.33 -7.93 16.08
CA LEU A 168 5.76 -6.83 16.86
C LEU A 168 6.84 -5.94 17.47
N ASP A 169 7.92 -6.53 17.99
CA ASP A 169 9.04 -5.78 18.55
C ASP A 169 9.84 -5.03 17.48
N ILE A 170 9.98 -5.60 16.28
CA ILE A 170 10.55 -4.91 15.11
C ILE A 170 9.70 -3.67 14.78
N ILE A 171 8.39 -3.82 14.68
CA ILE A 171 7.46 -2.72 14.37
C ILE A 171 7.56 -1.60 15.43
N ARG A 172 7.58 -1.96 16.72
CA ARG A 172 7.74 -1.00 17.81
C ARG A 172 9.06 -0.24 17.74
N ASN A 173 10.16 -0.93 17.45
CA ASN A 173 11.47 -0.31 17.32
C ASN A 173 11.57 0.59 16.08
N LEU A 174 10.96 0.23 14.98
CA LEU A 174 10.85 1.07 13.79
C LEU A 174 10.05 2.34 14.10
N ALA A 175 8.85 2.19 14.66
CA ALA A 175 7.99 3.32 15.01
C ALA A 175 8.67 4.27 16.00
N SER A 176 9.22 3.77 17.11
CA SER A 176 9.89 4.59 18.12
C SER A 176 11.17 5.25 17.62
N GLY A 177 11.92 4.57 16.75
CA GLY A 177 13.16 5.09 16.17
C GLY A 177 12.89 6.20 15.17
N ILE A 178 11.86 6.08 14.34
CA ILE A 178 11.57 7.05 13.29
C ILE A 178 10.80 8.25 13.83
N THR A 179 9.76 8.04 14.66
CA THR A 179 8.96 9.12 15.24
C THR A 179 9.76 10.05 16.18
N LYS A 180 10.72 9.52 16.91
CA LYS A 180 11.54 10.34 17.81
C LYS A 180 12.33 11.41 17.08
N PHE A 181 12.71 11.17 15.83
CA PHE A 181 13.47 12.11 15.01
C PHE A 181 12.62 13.08 14.19
N THR A 182 11.37 12.72 13.88
CA THR A 182 10.41 13.64 13.26
C THR A 182 9.86 14.65 14.26
N SER A 183 9.73 14.28 15.55
CA SER A 183 9.26 15.20 16.59
C SER A 183 10.32 16.22 17.03
N GLU A 184 11.61 15.86 17.05
CA GLU A 184 12.69 16.78 17.38
C GLU A 184 12.92 17.89 16.33
N ARG A 185 12.47 17.69 15.09
CA ARG A 185 12.51 18.72 14.02
C ARG A 185 11.38 19.73 14.07
N GLN A 186 10.26 19.41 14.71
CA GLN A 186 9.13 20.34 14.84
C GLN A 186 9.32 21.36 15.99
N ILE A 187 10.38 21.23 16.76
CA ILE A 187 10.68 22.10 17.93
C ILE A 187 11.84 23.07 17.66
N LYS A 188 12.30 23.15 16.39
CA LYS A 188 13.32 24.14 16.00
C LYS A 188 12.75 25.08 14.92
#